data_07df38eca2dd25960afb53b6e49848c9
#
_entry.id   07df38eca2dd25960afb53b6e49848c9
#
_cell.length_a   1.000
_cell.length_b   1.000
_cell.length_c   1.000
_cell.angle_alpha   90.00
_cell.angle_beta   90.00
_cell.angle_gamma   90.00
#
_symmetry.space_group_name_H-M   'P 1'
#
loop_
_entity.id
_entity.type
_entity.pdbx_description
1 polymer ?
#
loop_
_entity_poly.entity_id
_entity_poly.type
_entity_poly.pdbx_seq_one_letter_code
_entity_poly.pdbx_strand_id
1 'polypeptide(L)'
;MDGFAGGLGVRPVAAEDGHARLEFEAREEHLNPAGTLHGGVLATLVDTAMGLAARSTAEDGVPATSQLTVTYLRPGRPGMITATAEVRKQGEHLLVCDAEVEQEGRSLVYALATFAVVRH
;
A
#
# COMPACT_ATOMS: atom_id res chain seq x y z
N MET A 1 -13.55 1.60 4.43
CA MET A 1 -12.31 1.46 5.23
C MET A 1 -12.20 2.63 6.19
N ASP A 2 -11.88 2.31 7.43
CA ASP A 2 -11.75 3.31 8.48
C ASP A 2 -10.31 3.82 8.59
N GLY A 3 -10.12 4.75 9.50
CA GLY A 3 -8.80 5.25 9.85
C GLY A 3 -8.19 6.18 8.83
N PHE A 4 -6.88 6.29 8.87
CA PHE A 4 -6.16 7.25 8.05
C PHE A 4 -6.36 7.02 6.54
N ALA A 5 -6.17 5.78 6.10
CA ALA A 5 -6.32 5.44 4.69
C ALA A 5 -7.75 5.64 4.20
N GLY A 6 -8.74 5.27 5.03
CA GLY A 6 -10.16 5.48 4.69
C GLY A 6 -10.50 6.96 4.59
N GLY A 7 -9.96 7.78 5.50
CA GLY A 7 -10.15 9.23 5.46
C GLY A 7 -9.51 9.86 4.24
N LEU A 8 -8.44 9.28 3.73
CA LEU A 8 -7.79 9.75 2.50
C LEU A 8 -8.61 9.40 1.25
N GLY A 9 -9.46 8.39 1.33
CA GLY A 9 -10.28 7.94 0.22
C GLY A 9 -9.80 6.65 -0.44
N VAL A 10 -8.94 5.91 0.23
CA VAL A 10 -8.46 4.61 -0.27
C VAL A 10 -9.59 3.59 -0.25
N ARG A 11 -9.75 2.87 -1.34
CA ARG A 11 -10.80 1.87 -1.51
C ARG A 11 -10.21 0.49 -1.75
N PRO A 12 -10.32 -0.45 -0.79
CA PRO A 12 -9.92 -1.83 -1.04
C PRO A 12 -10.83 -2.47 -2.10
N VAL A 13 -10.22 -3.21 -3.03
CA VAL A 13 -10.93 -3.94 -4.08
C VAL A 13 -10.87 -5.43 -3.82
N ALA A 14 -9.73 -5.94 -3.37
CA ALA A 14 -9.54 -7.34 -3.06
C ALA A 14 -8.46 -7.50 -2.01
N ALA A 15 -8.59 -8.50 -1.14
CA ALA A 15 -7.56 -8.85 -0.17
C ALA A 15 -7.78 -10.31 0.24
N GLU A 16 -7.02 -11.22 -0.37
CA GLU A 16 -7.12 -12.65 -0.10
C GLU A 16 -5.83 -13.39 -0.45
N ASP A 17 -5.55 -14.44 0.29
CA ASP A 17 -4.43 -15.35 0.01
C ASP A 17 -3.08 -14.65 -0.20
N GLY A 18 -2.80 -13.61 0.57
CA GLY A 18 -1.55 -12.88 0.50
C GLY A 18 -1.48 -11.89 -0.65
N HIS A 19 -2.60 -11.60 -1.28
CA HIS A 19 -2.70 -10.60 -2.35
C HIS A 19 -3.67 -9.52 -1.96
N ALA A 20 -3.40 -8.28 -2.37
CA ALA A 20 -4.32 -7.18 -2.16
C ALA A 20 -4.28 -6.22 -3.34
N ARG A 21 -5.42 -5.58 -3.56
CA ARG A 21 -5.56 -4.54 -4.57
C ARG A 21 -6.43 -3.44 -3.98
N LEU A 22 -6.01 -2.21 -4.19
CA LEU A 22 -6.80 -1.05 -3.81
C LEU A 22 -6.80 -0.04 -4.94
N GLU A 23 -7.80 0.84 -4.91
CA GLU A 23 -7.94 1.94 -5.84
C GLU A 23 -8.01 3.26 -5.08
N PHE A 24 -7.52 4.30 -5.70
CA PHE A 24 -7.49 5.62 -5.12
C PHE A 24 -7.64 6.66 -6.23
N GLU A 25 -8.60 7.56 -6.08
CA GLU A 25 -8.73 8.68 -6.99
C GLU A 25 -7.94 9.86 -6.45
N ALA A 26 -6.81 10.15 -7.09
CA ALA A 26 -5.97 11.25 -6.70
C ALA A 26 -6.57 12.57 -7.20
N ARG A 27 -6.53 13.59 -6.37
CA ARG A 27 -7.09 14.91 -6.63
C ARG A 27 -6.05 15.99 -6.39
N GLU A 28 -6.39 17.20 -6.71
CA GLU A 28 -5.51 18.35 -6.52
C GLU A 28 -5.05 18.54 -5.07
N GLU A 29 -5.91 18.23 -4.13
CA GLU A 29 -5.58 18.32 -2.70
C GLU A 29 -4.49 17.34 -2.27
N HIS A 30 -4.17 16.36 -3.11
CA HIS A 30 -3.13 15.36 -2.84
C HIS A 30 -1.79 15.72 -3.45
N LEU A 31 -1.68 16.89 -4.08
CA LEU A 31 -0.46 17.30 -4.75
C LEU A 31 0.49 18.01 -3.78
N ASN A 32 1.78 17.91 -4.09
CA ASN A 32 2.81 18.71 -3.44
C ASN A 32 2.91 20.09 -4.14
N PRO A 33 3.72 21.04 -3.62
CA PRO A 33 3.86 22.34 -4.27
C PRO A 33 4.39 22.29 -5.71
N ALA A 34 5.06 21.21 -6.11
CA ALA A 34 5.58 21.05 -7.48
C ALA A 34 4.51 20.58 -8.46
N GLY A 35 3.30 20.28 -7.99
CA GLY A 35 2.20 19.87 -8.86
C GLY A 35 2.13 18.37 -9.16
N THR A 36 2.88 17.55 -8.42
CA THR A 36 2.81 16.09 -8.52
C THR A 36 2.27 15.51 -7.22
N LEU A 37 1.84 14.25 -7.24
CA LEU A 37 1.29 13.62 -6.05
C LEU A 37 2.33 13.59 -4.93
N HIS A 38 1.88 13.97 -3.74
CA HIS A 38 2.73 13.96 -2.56
C HIS A 38 3.24 12.54 -2.29
N GLY A 39 4.55 12.43 -2.05
CA GLY A 39 5.16 11.13 -1.79
C GLY A 39 4.54 10.38 -0.61
N GLY A 40 4.07 11.12 0.40
CA GLY A 40 3.37 10.52 1.53
C GLY A 40 2.05 9.86 1.17
N VAL A 41 1.36 10.38 0.16
CA VAL A 41 0.14 9.74 -0.36
C VAL A 41 0.50 8.39 -0.98
N LEU A 42 1.51 8.37 -1.85
CA LEU A 42 1.94 7.14 -2.51
C LEU A 42 2.49 6.11 -1.51
N ALA A 43 3.21 6.57 -0.50
CA ALA A 43 3.69 5.70 0.57
C ALA A 43 2.53 5.08 1.35
N THR A 44 1.47 5.86 1.61
CA THR A 44 0.27 5.36 2.27
C THR A 44 -0.40 4.28 1.45
N LEU A 45 -0.46 4.43 0.12
CA LEU A 45 -1.09 3.43 -0.75
C LEU A 45 -0.35 2.09 -0.68
N VAL A 46 0.98 2.11 -0.79
CA VAL A 46 1.75 0.85 -0.74
C VAL A 46 1.71 0.22 0.64
N ASP A 47 1.83 1.00 1.69
CA ASP A 47 1.77 0.47 3.05
C ASP A 47 0.41 -0.15 3.33
N THR A 48 -0.67 0.52 2.94
CA THR A 48 -2.03 0.02 3.11
C THR A 48 -2.25 -1.26 2.31
N ALA A 49 -1.82 -1.30 1.05
CA ALA A 49 -1.98 -2.48 0.21
C ALA A 49 -1.22 -3.69 0.78
N MET A 50 0.02 -3.47 1.22
CA MET A 50 0.82 -4.54 1.82
C MET A 50 0.23 -5.00 3.15
N GLY A 51 -0.29 -4.06 3.95
CA GLY A 51 -0.96 -4.41 5.21
C GLY A 51 -2.19 -5.28 4.99
N LEU A 52 -2.98 -4.98 3.96
CA LEU A 52 -4.14 -5.79 3.60
C LEU A 52 -3.72 -7.18 3.13
N ALA A 53 -2.66 -7.26 2.31
CA ALA A 53 -2.13 -8.55 1.85
C ALA A 53 -1.63 -9.39 3.03
N ALA A 54 -0.85 -8.78 3.92
CA ALA A 54 -0.33 -9.45 5.11
C ALA A 54 -1.46 -9.95 6.01
N ARG A 55 -2.47 -9.10 6.23
CA ARG A 55 -3.60 -9.46 7.08
C ARG A 55 -4.40 -10.63 6.52
N SER A 56 -4.47 -10.75 5.19
CA SER A 56 -5.22 -11.83 4.55
C SER A 56 -4.61 -13.21 4.81
N THR A 57 -3.33 -13.28 5.20
CA THR A 57 -2.66 -14.54 5.51
C THR A 57 -2.41 -14.75 7.00
N ALA A 58 -2.56 -13.70 7.79
CA ALA A 58 -2.31 -13.79 9.24
C ALA A 58 -3.49 -14.48 9.92
N GLU A 59 -3.28 -15.71 10.35
CA GLU A 59 -4.33 -16.46 11.05
C GLU A 59 -4.53 -15.93 12.45
N ASP A 60 -3.49 -15.39 13.04
CA ASP A 60 -3.43 -15.01 14.44
C ASP A 60 -2.68 -13.70 14.59
N GLY A 61 -3.27 -12.74 15.28
CA GLY A 61 -2.63 -11.46 15.51
C GLY A 61 -2.85 -10.47 14.39
N VAL A 62 -2.25 -9.31 14.53
CA VAL A 62 -2.39 -8.19 13.62
C VAL A 62 -1.03 -7.81 13.04
N PRO A 63 -0.87 -7.80 11.72
CA PRO A 63 0.38 -7.34 11.11
C PRO A 63 0.57 -5.85 11.35
N ALA A 64 1.76 -5.46 11.78
CA ALA A 64 2.14 -4.07 11.96
C ALA A 64 3.41 -3.80 11.17
N THR A 65 3.44 -2.71 10.41
CA THR A 65 4.60 -2.35 9.60
C THR A 65 5.83 -2.16 10.50
N SER A 66 6.89 -2.94 10.26
CA SER A 66 8.14 -2.79 10.99
C SER A 66 9.21 -2.08 10.16
N GLN A 67 9.13 -2.20 8.85
CA GLN A 67 10.04 -1.51 7.94
C GLN A 67 9.32 -1.28 6.61
N LEU A 68 9.52 -0.12 6.03
CA LEU A 68 8.94 0.24 4.74
C LEU A 68 10.02 0.94 3.89
N THR A 69 10.26 0.40 2.70
CA THR A 69 11.16 1.01 1.74
C THR A 69 10.35 1.34 0.49
N VAL A 70 10.36 2.60 0.11
CA VAL A 70 9.58 3.09 -1.03
C VAL A 70 10.52 3.67 -2.07
N THR A 71 10.39 3.19 -3.30
CA THR A 71 11.15 3.73 -4.43
C THR A 71 10.17 4.41 -5.38
N TYR A 72 10.37 5.72 -5.56
CA TYR A 72 9.54 6.53 -6.45
C TYR A 72 10.14 6.51 -7.84
N LEU A 73 9.43 5.93 -8.78
CA LEU A 73 9.91 5.72 -10.15
C LEU A 73 9.47 6.83 -11.11
N ARG A 74 8.26 7.34 -10.91
CA ARG A 74 7.66 8.37 -11.76
C ARG A 74 6.71 9.23 -10.94
N PRO A 75 6.56 10.52 -11.32
CA PRO A 75 5.57 11.36 -10.63
C PRO A 75 4.15 10.93 -10.97
N GLY A 76 3.27 11.00 -9.99
CA GLY A 76 1.85 10.75 -10.18
C GLY A 76 1.08 12.04 -10.40
N ARG A 77 -0.13 11.91 -10.95
CA ARG A 77 -1.02 13.03 -11.29
C ARG A 77 -2.42 12.76 -10.77
N PRO A 78 -3.29 13.78 -10.70
CA PRO A 78 -4.70 13.54 -10.41
C PRO A 78 -5.29 12.50 -11.37
N GLY A 79 -6.17 11.66 -10.85
CA GLY A 79 -6.79 10.58 -11.61
C GLY A 79 -6.75 9.27 -10.84
N MET A 80 -7.23 8.21 -11.48
CA MET A 80 -7.32 6.91 -10.85
C MET A 80 -5.94 6.25 -10.75
N ILE A 81 -5.67 5.71 -9.57
CA ILE A 81 -4.42 5.02 -9.24
C ILE A 81 -4.78 3.67 -8.64
N THR A 82 -3.99 2.66 -8.97
CA THR A 82 -4.15 1.31 -8.44
C THR A 82 -2.88 0.91 -7.71
N ALA A 83 -3.03 0.34 -6.53
CA ALA A 83 -1.94 -0.29 -5.80
C ALA A 83 -2.22 -1.78 -5.65
N THR A 84 -1.21 -2.59 -5.90
CA THR A 84 -1.29 -4.05 -5.73
C THR A 84 -0.16 -4.49 -4.82
N ALA A 85 -0.42 -5.50 -4.00
CA ALA A 85 0.56 -6.00 -3.07
C ALA A 85 0.51 -7.51 -2.97
N GLU A 86 1.64 -8.09 -2.57
CA GLU A 86 1.75 -9.53 -2.43
C GLU A 86 2.67 -9.88 -1.27
N VAL A 87 2.27 -10.88 -0.49
CA VAL A 87 3.14 -11.48 0.52
C VAL A 87 4.14 -12.38 -0.19
N ARG A 88 5.42 -12.09 -0.04
CA ARG A 88 6.50 -12.85 -0.66
C ARG A 88 7.03 -13.95 0.24
N LYS A 89 7.01 -13.71 1.54
CA LYS A 89 7.44 -14.71 2.52
C LYS A 89 6.64 -14.53 3.79
N GLN A 90 6.10 -15.62 4.28
CA GLN A 90 5.38 -15.64 5.53
C GLN A 90 6.18 -16.44 6.55
N GLY A 91 6.75 -15.74 7.52
CA GLY A 91 7.42 -16.36 8.66
C GLY A 91 6.47 -16.41 9.84
N GLU A 92 6.96 -16.97 10.93
CA GLU A 92 6.18 -17.09 12.17
C GLU A 92 5.89 -15.73 12.79
N HIS A 93 6.85 -14.82 12.73
CA HIS A 93 6.76 -13.51 13.38
C HIS A 93 6.84 -12.35 12.41
N LEU A 94 7.31 -12.59 11.19
CA LEU A 94 7.49 -11.56 10.18
C LEU A 94 6.93 -12.02 8.85
N LEU A 95 6.33 -11.06 8.15
CA LEU A 95 5.95 -11.24 6.75
C LEU A 95 6.75 -10.26 5.91
N VAL A 96 7.17 -10.70 4.73
CA VAL A 96 7.82 -9.83 3.75
C VAL A 96 6.84 -9.63 2.60
N CYS A 97 6.58 -8.37 2.28
CA CYS A 97 5.63 -8.02 1.23
C CYS A 97 6.28 -7.07 0.23
N ASP A 98 5.76 -7.08 -1.00
CA ASP A 98 6.06 -6.00 -1.93
C ASP A 98 4.78 -5.43 -2.52
N ALA A 99 4.89 -4.26 -3.12
CA ALA A 99 3.76 -3.57 -3.70
C ALA A 99 4.22 -2.68 -4.85
N GLU A 100 3.26 -2.37 -5.71
CA GLU A 100 3.46 -1.50 -6.84
C GLU A 100 2.27 -0.56 -6.96
N VAL A 101 2.53 0.69 -7.35
CA VAL A 101 1.47 1.65 -7.68
C VAL A 101 1.55 1.95 -9.15
N GLU A 102 0.41 1.85 -9.83
CA GLU A 102 0.31 2.11 -11.27
C GLU A 102 -0.69 3.21 -11.57
N GLN A 103 -0.39 3.99 -12.59
CA GLN A 103 -1.29 4.96 -13.16
C GLN A 103 -1.13 4.93 -14.68
N GLU A 104 -2.24 4.71 -15.38
CA GLU A 104 -2.26 4.67 -16.84
C GLU A 104 -1.23 3.68 -17.42
N GLY A 105 -1.12 2.51 -16.81
CA GLY A 105 -0.22 1.45 -17.24
C GLY A 105 1.25 1.67 -16.92
N ARG A 106 1.58 2.73 -16.16
CA ARG A 106 2.96 3.01 -15.77
C ARG A 106 3.15 2.82 -14.28
N SER A 107 4.27 2.21 -13.90
CA SER A 107 4.62 2.04 -12.51
C SER A 107 5.13 3.36 -11.93
N LEU A 108 4.48 3.84 -10.87
CA LEU A 108 4.87 5.06 -10.18
C LEU A 108 5.79 4.75 -9.00
N VAL A 109 5.53 3.63 -8.32
CA VAL A 109 6.21 3.29 -7.07
C VAL A 109 6.39 1.78 -6.99
N TYR A 110 7.54 1.39 -6.50
CA TYR A 110 7.78 0.03 -6.04
C TYR A 110 8.15 0.08 -4.56
N ALA A 111 7.63 -0.85 -3.77
CA ALA A 111 7.88 -0.85 -2.34
C ALA A 111 8.11 -2.26 -1.82
N LEU A 112 8.90 -2.34 -0.76
CA LEU A 112 9.16 -3.54 0.02
C LEU A 112 8.91 -3.21 1.48
N ALA A 113 8.30 -4.14 2.20
CA ALA A 113 8.06 -3.94 3.61
C ALA A 113 8.16 -5.25 4.38
N THR A 114 8.45 -5.13 5.66
CA THR A 114 8.29 -6.22 6.61
C THR A 114 7.19 -5.84 7.58
N PHE A 115 6.41 -6.82 7.97
CA PHE A 115 5.34 -6.67 8.96
C PHE A 115 5.62 -7.62 10.11
N ALA A 116 5.59 -7.09 11.31
CA ALA A 116 5.66 -7.91 12.52
C ALA A 116 4.24 -8.33 12.87
N VAL A 117 4.06 -9.57 13.24
CA VAL A 117 2.75 -10.06 13.69
C VAL A 117 2.62 -9.82 15.18
N VAL A 118 1.70 -8.94 15.57
CA VAL A 118 1.44 -8.62 16.97
C VAL A 118 0.29 -9.49 17.44
N ARG A 119 0.57 -10.29 18.46
CA ARG A 119 -0.43 -11.17 19.07
C ARG A 119 -0.82 -10.64 20.44
N HIS A 120 -2.09 -10.82 20.75
CA HIS A 120 -2.66 -10.37 22.02
C HIS A 120 -2.99 -11.54 22.93
#